data_866c4bea936d23407e1ebbc2b04ff67a
#
_entry.id   866c4bea936d23407e1ebbc2b04ff67a
#
_cell.length_a   1.000
_cell.length_b   1.000
_cell.length_c   1.000
_cell.angle_alpha   90.00
_cell.angle_beta   90.00
_cell.angle_gamma   90.00
#
_symmetry.space_group_name_H-M   'P 1'
#
loop_
_entity.id
_entity.type
_entity.pdbx_description
1 polymer ?
#
loop_
_entity_poly.entity_id
_entity_poly.type
_entity_poly.pdbx_seq_one_letter_code
_entity_poly.pdbx_strand_id
1 'polypeptide(L)'
;MKLRKIYTSAGILLLSLFCIGDAVAKDAKFETGVSFGSTGADEPYSSLTDKDGNYYISGTCRGDVEFAGGATIKGRGGMDAVIVKYDAELNFLWARVVGGSKDDTFERIAVTSAGDIVAVGKISGDVTIDGTDQTLSGTQSTDGCIVVYDKDGNYKSSAQIKAAGASLCYSVAVDKSGNIFVTGSTVGATDFGNEKTVTIEGSSPGTFLACYNNSLVCQWAIAGSSPVQSYGWAVNFDKE
;
A
#
# COMPACT_ATOMS: atom_id res chain seq x y z
N MET A 1 12.69 -34.75 -13.37
CA MET A 1 12.38 -33.45 -12.73
C MET A 1 13.36 -32.43 -13.31
N LYS A 2 12.88 -31.54 -14.22
CA LYS A 2 13.75 -30.56 -14.89
C LYS A 2 13.71 -29.26 -14.08
N LEU A 3 14.84 -28.92 -13.46
CA LEU A 3 15.03 -27.57 -12.89
C LEU A 3 15.02 -26.57 -14.04
N ARG A 4 14.05 -25.68 -14.06
CA ARG A 4 14.12 -24.47 -14.88
C ARG A 4 15.06 -23.47 -14.21
N LYS A 5 16.00 -22.95 -14.96
CA LYS A 5 16.93 -21.91 -14.53
C LYS A 5 16.14 -20.65 -14.14
N ILE A 6 16.29 -20.26 -12.90
CA ILE A 6 15.78 -18.99 -12.38
C ILE A 6 16.83 -17.93 -12.75
N TYR A 7 16.44 -16.94 -13.52
CA TYR A 7 17.27 -15.77 -13.78
C TYR A 7 17.20 -14.84 -12.57
N THR A 8 18.35 -14.47 -12.05
CA THR A 8 18.51 -13.56 -10.92
C THR A 8 18.42 -12.11 -11.39
N SER A 9 17.23 -11.55 -11.44
CA SER A 9 16.98 -10.16 -11.09
C SER A 9 16.40 -10.17 -9.68
N ALA A 10 16.71 -9.18 -8.83
CA ALA A 10 16.39 -9.16 -7.41
C ALA A 10 14.92 -9.48 -7.16
N GLY A 11 14.64 -10.77 -7.00
CA GLY A 11 13.29 -11.29 -6.82
C GLY A 11 12.94 -11.36 -5.35
N ILE A 12 11.74 -10.90 -5.01
CA ILE A 12 11.17 -11.00 -3.68
C ILE A 12 10.75 -12.42 -3.43
N LEU A 13 11.31 -13.04 -2.41
CA LEU A 13 10.91 -14.36 -1.93
C LEU A 13 9.83 -14.18 -0.86
N LEU A 14 8.57 -14.47 -1.18
CA LEU A 14 7.48 -14.51 -0.19
C LEU A 14 7.48 -15.88 0.49
N LEU A 15 7.88 -15.93 1.76
CA LEU A 15 7.81 -17.14 2.58
C LEU A 15 6.51 -17.08 3.40
N SER A 16 5.48 -17.82 3.03
CA SER A 16 4.30 -18.00 3.88
C SER A 16 4.52 -19.21 4.80
N LEU A 17 4.68 -18.92 6.10
CA LEU A 17 4.75 -19.97 7.13
C LEU A 17 3.35 -20.15 7.74
N PHE A 18 2.69 -21.26 7.45
CA PHE A 18 1.46 -21.67 8.14
C PHE A 18 1.82 -22.38 9.44
N CYS A 19 1.63 -21.73 10.57
CA CYS A 19 1.63 -22.40 11.87
C CYS A 19 0.22 -22.89 12.20
N ILE A 20 -0.05 -24.16 11.97
CA ILE A 20 -1.20 -24.87 12.58
C ILE A 20 -0.70 -25.56 13.84
N GLY A 21 -1.27 -25.19 14.99
CA GLY A 21 -1.02 -25.60 16.37
C GLY A 21 0.02 -26.68 16.65
N ASP A 22 0.87 -26.47 17.65
CA ASP A 22 1.84 -27.39 18.30
C ASP A 22 2.88 -28.12 17.40
N ALA A 23 3.02 -27.78 16.14
CA ALA A 23 4.09 -28.29 15.32
C ALA A 23 5.40 -27.53 15.60
N VAL A 24 6.28 -28.11 16.37
CA VAL A 24 7.71 -27.77 16.31
C VAL A 24 8.10 -27.93 14.84
N ALA A 25 8.39 -26.82 14.16
CA ALA A 25 8.82 -26.82 12.76
C ALA A 25 10.17 -27.53 12.62
N LYS A 26 10.16 -28.85 12.68
CA LYS A 26 11.35 -29.68 12.58
C LYS A 26 11.84 -29.80 11.15
N ASP A 27 10.96 -29.55 10.17
CA ASP A 27 11.24 -29.69 8.74
C ASP A 27 10.43 -28.67 7.91
N ALA A 28 10.69 -27.37 8.09
CA ALA A 28 10.11 -26.36 7.21
C ALA A 28 10.65 -26.59 5.78
N LYS A 29 9.76 -26.92 4.84
CA LYS A 29 10.08 -27.05 3.43
C LYS A 29 9.57 -25.86 2.65
N PHE A 30 10.39 -25.35 1.74
CA PHE A 30 9.91 -24.46 0.71
C PHE A 30 9.01 -25.25 -0.25
N GLU A 31 7.73 -24.94 -0.30
CA GLU A 31 6.77 -25.65 -1.14
C GLU A 31 6.62 -25.01 -2.51
N THR A 32 6.42 -23.70 -2.56
CA THR A 32 6.22 -22.97 -3.80
C THR A 32 6.54 -21.50 -3.62
N GLY A 33 6.68 -20.77 -4.72
CA GLY A 33 6.87 -19.34 -4.74
C GLY A 33 6.65 -18.78 -6.13
N VAL A 34 6.31 -17.52 -6.18
CA VAL A 34 6.14 -16.74 -7.40
C VAL A 34 7.04 -15.51 -7.31
N SER A 35 7.60 -15.12 -8.43
CA SER A 35 8.38 -13.89 -8.56
C SER A 35 7.74 -12.98 -9.59
N PHE A 36 7.84 -11.70 -9.36
CA PHE A 36 7.56 -10.65 -10.33
C PHE A 36 8.60 -9.55 -10.15
N GLY A 37 8.75 -8.71 -11.14
CA GLY A 37 9.70 -7.61 -11.05
C GLY A 37 9.91 -6.91 -12.37
N SER A 38 10.65 -5.83 -12.30
CA SER A 38 11.08 -5.01 -13.43
C SER A 38 12.57 -5.23 -13.73
N THR A 39 13.11 -4.45 -14.66
CA THR A 39 14.56 -4.33 -14.85
C THR A 39 15.21 -3.33 -13.90
N GLY A 40 14.41 -2.59 -13.10
CA GLY A 40 14.83 -1.61 -12.12
C GLY A 40 14.78 -2.13 -10.70
N ALA A 41 14.63 -1.22 -9.76
CA ALA A 41 14.43 -1.55 -8.33
C ALA A 41 12.94 -1.83 -8.09
N ASP A 42 12.67 -2.91 -7.37
CA ASP A 42 11.34 -3.31 -6.93
C ASP A 42 11.40 -3.60 -5.43
N GLU A 43 10.51 -2.99 -4.66
CA GLU A 43 10.50 -3.10 -3.20
C GLU A 43 9.09 -3.43 -2.69
N PRO A 44 8.87 -4.61 -2.10
CA PRO A 44 7.62 -4.92 -1.42
C PRO A 44 7.62 -4.32 -0.02
N TYR A 45 6.51 -3.74 0.39
CA TYR A 45 6.34 -3.18 1.73
C TYR A 45 5.30 -3.92 2.56
N SER A 46 4.28 -4.51 1.93
CA SER A 46 3.22 -5.19 2.65
C SER A 46 2.66 -6.36 1.88
N SER A 47 2.21 -7.37 2.63
CA SER A 47 1.43 -8.46 2.08
C SER A 47 0.31 -8.85 3.05
N LEU A 48 -0.78 -9.38 2.51
CA LEU A 48 -1.87 -9.97 3.27
C LEU A 48 -2.51 -11.11 2.49
N THR A 49 -3.26 -11.95 3.20
CA THR A 49 -4.10 -12.99 2.64
C THR A 49 -5.55 -12.69 3.02
N ASP A 50 -6.48 -12.77 2.06
CA ASP A 50 -7.91 -12.63 2.33
C ASP A 50 -8.52 -13.95 2.86
N LYS A 51 -9.82 -13.91 3.20
CA LYS A 51 -10.56 -15.08 3.71
C LYS A 51 -10.69 -16.22 2.70
N ASP A 52 -10.52 -15.94 1.42
CA ASP A 52 -10.63 -16.91 0.31
C ASP A 52 -9.25 -17.48 -0.07
N GLY A 53 -8.20 -17.09 0.67
CA GLY A 53 -6.83 -17.56 0.46
C GLY A 53 -6.06 -16.79 -0.61
N ASN A 54 -6.60 -15.71 -1.18
CA ASN A 54 -5.88 -14.91 -2.17
C ASN A 54 -4.81 -14.07 -1.48
N TYR A 55 -3.68 -13.93 -2.17
CA TYR A 55 -2.53 -13.14 -1.70
C TYR A 55 -2.50 -11.79 -2.37
N TYR A 56 -2.25 -10.77 -1.57
CA TYR A 56 -2.03 -9.40 -2.04
C TYR A 56 -0.67 -8.93 -1.60
N ILE A 57 0.04 -8.23 -2.48
CA ILE A 57 1.34 -7.64 -2.21
C ILE A 57 1.29 -6.19 -2.67
N SER A 58 1.79 -5.27 -1.84
CA SER A 58 1.98 -3.88 -2.22
C SER A 58 3.41 -3.43 -2.04
N GLY A 59 3.79 -2.40 -2.78
CA GLY A 59 5.14 -1.86 -2.75
C GLY A 59 5.34 -0.82 -3.82
N THR A 60 6.53 -0.82 -4.38
CA THR A 60 6.92 0.06 -5.48
C THR A 60 7.72 -0.70 -6.52
N CYS A 61 7.66 -0.23 -7.77
CA CYS A 61 8.43 -0.79 -8.87
C CYS A 61 8.96 0.33 -9.77
N ARG A 62 10.09 0.06 -10.44
CA ARG A 62 10.69 1.01 -11.38
C ARG A 62 10.69 0.43 -12.80
N GLY A 63 9.84 1.00 -13.66
CA GLY A 63 9.69 0.57 -15.05
C GLY A 63 8.63 -0.52 -15.22
N ASP A 64 8.67 -1.21 -16.36
CA ASP A 64 7.69 -2.24 -16.71
C ASP A 64 7.89 -3.49 -15.83
N VAL A 65 6.82 -3.99 -15.24
CA VAL A 65 6.83 -5.17 -14.37
C VAL A 65 6.21 -6.35 -15.11
N GLU A 66 6.93 -7.48 -15.08
CA GLU A 66 6.43 -8.75 -15.60
C GLU A 66 6.02 -9.67 -14.44
N PHE A 67 4.85 -10.29 -14.57
CA PHE A 67 4.30 -11.23 -13.61
C PHE A 67 4.36 -12.66 -14.15
N ALA A 68 4.40 -13.62 -13.24
CA ALA A 68 4.24 -15.03 -13.59
C ALA A 68 2.94 -15.23 -14.41
N GLY A 69 3.04 -15.90 -15.57
CA GLY A 69 1.92 -16.04 -16.52
C GLY A 69 1.93 -15.05 -17.68
N GLY A 70 2.92 -14.13 -17.73
CA GLY A 70 3.18 -13.24 -18.88
C GLY A 70 2.38 -11.94 -18.88
N ALA A 71 1.65 -11.64 -17.80
CA ALA A 71 1.04 -10.32 -17.65
C ALA A 71 2.11 -9.25 -17.39
N THR A 72 1.93 -8.07 -17.96
CA THR A 72 2.86 -6.94 -17.81
C THR A 72 2.08 -5.69 -17.46
N ILE A 73 2.59 -4.90 -16.52
CA ILE A 73 2.14 -3.53 -16.28
C ILE A 73 3.24 -2.54 -16.69
N LYS A 74 2.83 -1.36 -17.12
CA LYS A 74 3.73 -0.30 -17.57
C LYS A 74 4.09 0.63 -16.43
N GLY A 75 5.40 0.87 -16.24
CA GLY A 75 5.89 1.94 -15.40
C GLY A 75 5.56 3.31 -15.98
N ARG A 76 5.53 4.33 -15.11
CA ARG A 76 5.08 5.69 -15.44
C ARG A 76 6.14 6.77 -15.21
N GLY A 77 7.33 6.37 -14.79
CA GLY A 77 8.44 7.31 -14.62
C GLY A 77 9.42 6.95 -13.54
N GLY A 78 9.23 7.46 -12.32
CA GLY A 78 10.05 7.15 -11.17
C GLY A 78 9.84 5.72 -10.65
N MET A 79 9.81 5.57 -9.34
CA MET A 79 9.25 4.38 -8.71
C MET A 79 7.74 4.57 -8.61
N ASP A 80 6.98 3.61 -9.08
CA ASP A 80 5.52 3.67 -9.09
C ASP A 80 4.95 2.75 -8.01
N ALA A 81 3.92 3.21 -7.30
CA ALA A 81 3.20 2.41 -6.32
C ALA A 81 2.47 1.25 -7.02
N VAL A 82 2.67 0.03 -6.54
CA VAL A 82 2.10 -1.18 -7.13
C VAL A 82 1.33 -2.00 -6.09
N ILE A 83 0.24 -2.60 -6.54
CA ILE A 83 -0.47 -3.65 -5.81
C ILE A 83 -0.75 -4.81 -6.77
N VAL A 84 -0.53 -6.03 -6.32
CA VAL A 84 -0.77 -7.24 -7.10
C VAL A 84 -1.57 -8.26 -6.30
N LYS A 85 -2.43 -8.99 -6.98
CA LYS A 85 -3.23 -10.09 -6.43
C LYS A 85 -2.92 -11.41 -7.14
N TYR A 86 -2.75 -12.44 -6.33
CA TYR A 86 -2.68 -13.85 -6.75
C TYR A 86 -3.79 -14.64 -6.06
N ASP A 87 -4.25 -15.73 -6.69
CA ASP A 87 -5.13 -16.69 -6.03
C ASP A 87 -4.36 -17.57 -5.01
N ALA A 88 -5.09 -18.50 -4.36
CA ALA A 88 -4.53 -19.42 -3.38
C ALA A 88 -3.48 -20.38 -3.97
N GLU A 89 -3.54 -20.64 -5.28
CA GLU A 89 -2.62 -21.48 -6.04
C GLU A 89 -1.45 -20.68 -6.64
N LEU A 90 -1.35 -19.35 -6.30
CA LEU A 90 -0.36 -18.41 -6.81
C LEU A 90 -0.47 -18.11 -8.32
N ASN A 91 -1.65 -18.27 -8.92
CA ASN A 91 -1.91 -17.75 -10.25
C ASN A 91 -2.13 -16.24 -10.17
N PHE A 92 -1.52 -15.51 -11.10
CA PHE A 92 -1.73 -14.06 -11.22
C PHE A 92 -3.19 -13.76 -11.58
N LEU A 93 -3.81 -12.84 -10.83
CA LEU A 93 -5.17 -12.38 -11.09
C LEU A 93 -5.18 -10.97 -11.68
N TRP A 94 -4.58 -10.02 -10.99
CA TRP A 94 -4.48 -8.64 -11.46
C TRP A 94 -3.35 -7.87 -10.74
N ALA A 95 -2.93 -6.77 -11.36
CA ALA A 95 -2.09 -5.76 -10.73
C ALA A 95 -2.59 -4.36 -11.08
N ARG A 96 -2.27 -3.38 -10.24
CA ARG A 96 -2.58 -1.96 -10.45
C ARG A 96 -1.40 -1.11 -10.07
N VAL A 97 -1.21 -0.04 -10.84
CA VAL A 97 -0.17 0.97 -10.62
C VAL A 97 -0.81 2.32 -10.33
N VAL A 98 -0.25 3.01 -9.37
CA VAL A 98 -0.48 4.45 -9.17
C VAL A 98 0.87 5.12 -9.26
N GLY A 99 1.01 6.03 -10.21
CA GLY A 99 2.31 6.63 -10.42
C GLY A 99 2.33 7.77 -11.43
N GLY A 100 3.48 8.42 -11.47
CA GLY A 100 3.76 9.56 -12.31
C GLY A 100 5.25 9.68 -12.62
N SER A 101 5.74 10.91 -12.83
CA SER A 101 7.14 11.13 -13.19
C SER A 101 8.11 11.05 -12.01
N LYS A 102 7.62 10.96 -10.78
CA LYS A 102 8.40 10.93 -9.53
C LYS A 102 8.20 9.59 -8.80
N ASP A 103 8.71 9.50 -7.57
CA ASP A 103 8.64 8.27 -6.78
C ASP A 103 7.36 8.24 -5.93
N ASP A 104 6.58 7.19 -6.14
CA ASP A 104 5.30 6.91 -5.51
C ASP A 104 5.36 5.53 -4.83
N THR A 105 4.66 5.34 -3.71
CA THR A 105 4.69 4.05 -2.99
C THR A 105 3.35 3.67 -2.40
N PHE A 106 3.08 2.35 -2.30
CA PHE A 106 2.10 1.79 -1.37
C PHE A 106 2.80 1.08 -0.22
N GLU A 107 2.75 1.69 0.96
CA GLU A 107 3.43 1.21 2.17
C GLU A 107 2.67 0.07 2.85
N ARG A 108 1.33 0.14 2.85
CA ARG A 108 0.50 -0.85 3.54
C ARG A 108 -0.82 -1.05 2.83
N ILE A 109 -1.35 -2.27 2.97
CA ILE A 109 -2.69 -2.64 2.51
C ILE A 109 -3.50 -3.26 3.65
N ALA A 110 -4.81 -3.08 3.55
CA ALA A 110 -5.80 -3.77 4.39
C ALA A 110 -6.96 -4.24 3.52
N VAL A 111 -7.68 -5.26 3.98
CA VAL A 111 -8.90 -5.77 3.32
C VAL A 111 -10.12 -5.47 4.18
N THR A 112 -11.17 -4.97 3.56
CA THR A 112 -12.45 -4.74 4.23
C THR A 112 -13.25 -6.05 4.36
N SER A 113 -14.29 -6.07 5.20
CA SER A 113 -15.21 -7.20 5.28
C SER A 113 -15.91 -7.51 3.95
N ALA A 114 -16.07 -6.53 3.06
CA ALA A 114 -16.61 -6.68 1.72
C ALA A 114 -15.61 -7.24 0.70
N GLY A 115 -14.33 -7.35 1.07
CA GLY A 115 -13.24 -7.79 0.19
C GLY A 115 -12.58 -6.67 -0.61
N ASP A 116 -12.93 -5.40 -0.35
CA ASP A 116 -12.24 -4.26 -0.96
C ASP A 116 -10.85 -4.11 -0.37
N ILE A 117 -9.91 -3.67 -1.20
CA ILE A 117 -8.51 -3.47 -0.82
C ILE A 117 -8.25 -1.99 -0.63
N VAL A 118 -7.81 -1.63 0.56
CA VAL A 118 -7.38 -0.26 0.90
C VAL A 118 -5.87 -0.23 0.90
N ALA A 119 -5.28 0.52 -0.02
CA ALA A 119 -3.85 0.75 -0.10
C ALA A 119 -3.52 2.17 0.35
N VAL A 120 -2.49 2.33 1.17
CA VAL A 120 -2.01 3.63 1.64
C VAL A 120 -0.52 3.78 1.42
N GLY A 121 -0.08 5.01 1.20
CA GLY A 121 1.32 5.33 1.00
C GLY A 121 1.54 6.81 0.71
N LYS A 122 2.34 7.10 -0.29
CA LYS A 122 2.62 8.47 -0.73
C LYS A 122 2.57 8.59 -2.24
N ILE A 123 2.27 9.80 -2.69
CA ILE A 123 2.41 10.23 -4.08
C ILE A 123 3.27 11.49 -4.14
N SER A 124 3.98 11.69 -5.24
CA SER A 124 4.86 12.83 -5.47
C SER A 124 4.56 13.45 -6.84
N GLY A 125 4.00 14.67 -6.83
CA GLY A 125 3.51 15.32 -8.05
C GLY A 125 2.23 14.69 -8.56
N ASP A 126 1.93 14.91 -9.83
CA ASP A 126 0.72 14.40 -10.45
C ASP A 126 0.87 12.92 -10.81
N VAL A 127 -0.09 12.10 -10.38
CA VAL A 127 -0.12 10.67 -10.66
C VAL A 127 -1.44 10.26 -11.31
N THR A 128 -1.40 9.21 -12.11
CA THR A 128 -2.59 8.55 -12.64
C THR A 128 -2.83 7.24 -11.90
N ILE A 129 -4.10 6.89 -11.74
CA ILE A 129 -4.52 5.63 -11.13
C ILE A 129 -4.87 4.66 -12.24
N ASP A 130 -4.24 3.48 -12.24
CA ASP A 130 -4.45 2.47 -13.27
C ASP A 130 -5.90 1.94 -13.29
N GLY A 131 -6.41 1.69 -14.49
CA GLY A 131 -7.79 1.24 -14.70
C GLY A 131 -8.84 2.35 -14.62
N THR A 132 -8.43 3.63 -14.63
CA THR A 132 -9.33 4.79 -14.57
C THR A 132 -8.69 6.01 -15.23
N ASP A 133 -9.49 7.01 -15.59
CA ASP A 133 -9.02 8.34 -16.02
C ASP A 133 -8.75 9.29 -14.84
N GLN A 134 -8.82 8.79 -13.60
CA GLN A 134 -8.60 9.61 -12.41
C GLN A 134 -7.13 9.93 -12.23
N THR A 135 -6.88 11.18 -11.88
CA THR A 135 -5.56 11.69 -11.49
C THR A 135 -5.62 12.24 -10.07
N LEU A 136 -4.54 12.07 -9.33
CA LEU A 136 -4.34 12.80 -8.09
C LEU A 136 -3.28 13.85 -8.35
N SER A 137 -3.60 15.10 -8.05
CA SER A 137 -2.67 16.21 -8.19
C SER A 137 -1.90 16.41 -6.89
N GLY A 138 -0.64 16.00 -6.91
CA GLY A 138 0.25 16.18 -5.78
C GLY A 138 0.66 17.63 -5.59
N THR A 139 1.06 17.96 -4.36
CA THR A 139 1.71 19.23 -4.04
C THR A 139 3.15 19.25 -4.58
N GLN A 140 3.89 20.34 -4.33
CA GLN A 140 5.32 20.38 -4.66
C GLN A 140 6.17 19.40 -3.83
N SER A 141 5.60 18.93 -2.73
CA SER A 141 6.18 17.93 -1.83
C SER A 141 5.54 16.56 -2.05
N THR A 142 5.63 15.70 -1.06
CA THR A 142 5.02 14.37 -1.01
C THR A 142 3.70 14.45 -0.28
N ASP A 143 2.65 13.85 -0.83
CA ASP A 143 1.33 13.75 -0.21
C ASP A 143 1.00 12.31 0.15
N GLY A 144 0.42 12.11 1.33
CA GLY A 144 -0.16 10.83 1.71
C GLY A 144 -1.33 10.49 0.79
N CYS A 145 -1.49 9.22 0.46
CA CYS A 145 -2.60 8.76 -0.37
C CYS A 145 -3.29 7.54 0.23
N ILE A 146 -4.58 7.44 -0.09
CA ILE A 146 -5.43 6.28 0.18
C ILE A 146 -6.09 5.95 -1.15
N VAL A 147 -5.98 4.70 -1.61
CA VAL A 147 -6.65 4.23 -2.83
C VAL A 147 -7.40 2.94 -2.51
N VAL A 148 -8.63 2.84 -2.97
CA VAL A 148 -9.48 1.67 -2.74
C VAL A 148 -9.83 1.02 -4.07
N TYR A 149 -9.56 -0.29 -4.13
CA TYR A 149 -9.98 -1.17 -5.22
C TYR A 149 -10.97 -2.20 -4.72
N ASP A 150 -11.87 -2.66 -5.58
CA ASP A 150 -12.68 -3.84 -5.25
C ASP A 150 -11.84 -5.14 -5.33
N LYS A 151 -12.45 -6.28 -4.97
CA LYS A 151 -11.79 -7.59 -5.00
C LYS A 151 -11.31 -8.01 -6.40
N ASP A 152 -11.85 -7.40 -7.47
CA ASP A 152 -11.52 -7.68 -8.87
C ASP A 152 -10.52 -6.66 -9.43
N GLY A 153 -10.04 -5.73 -8.59
CA GLY A 153 -9.06 -4.71 -8.95
C GLY A 153 -9.66 -3.50 -9.65
N ASN A 154 -10.98 -3.32 -9.64
CA ASN A 154 -11.58 -2.10 -10.18
C ASN A 154 -11.44 -0.96 -9.16
N TYR A 155 -11.06 0.22 -9.64
CA TYR A 155 -10.99 1.42 -8.81
C TYR A 155 -12.35 1.78 -8.23
N LYS A 156 -12.38 2.13 -6.95
CA LYS A 156 -13.58 2.60 -6.24
C LYS A 156 -13.48 4.06 -5.83
N SER A 157 -12.43 4.42 -5.13
CA SER A 157 -12.25 5.76 -4.57
C SER A 157 -10.81 6.02 -4.18
N SER A 158 -10.46 7.30 -3.99
CA SER A 158 -9.17 7.71 -3.46
C SER A 158 -9.31 8.99 -2.63
N ALA A 159 -8.37 9.20 -1.73
CA ALA A 159 -8.21 10.42 -0.95
C ALA A 159 -6.73 10.79 -0.85
N GLN A 160 -6.45 12.09 -0.71
CA GLN A 160 -5.12 12.62 -0.45
C GLN A 160 -5.08 13.25 0.94
N ILE A 161 -3.93 13.14 1.58
CA ILE A 161 -3.60 13.88 2.80
C ILE A 161 -2.55 14.91 2.38
N LYS A 162 -2.98 16.16 2.25
CA LYS A 162 -2.17 17.27 1.72
C LYS A 162 -1.56 18.09 2.83
N ALA A 163 -0.24 18.13 2.91
CA ALA A 163 0.48 18.90 3.89
C ALA A 163 1.17 20.13 3.26
N ALA A 164 1.38 21.16 4.06
CA ALA A 164 2.20 22.31 3.66
C ALA A 164 3.68 21.91 3.42
N GLY A 165 4.18 20.92 4.18
CA GLY A 165 5.44 20.24 3.95
C GLY A 165 5.22 18.92 3.23
N ALA A 166 5.52 17.81 3.89
CA ALA A 166 5.32 16.47 3.38
C ALA A 166 4.36 15.66 4.26
N SER A 167 3.60 14.76 3.68
CA SER A 167 2.86 13.74 4.41
C SER A 167 3.08 12.36 3.80
N LEU A 168 3.01 11.32 4.63
CA LEU A 168 3.20 9.93 4.23
C LEU A 168 2.36 9.03 5.13
N CYS A 169 1.60 8.11 4.52
CA CYS A 169 0.84 7.09 5.22
C CYS A 169 1.67 5.82 5.36
N TYR A 170 1.95 5.36 6.59
CA TYR A 170 2.75 4.16 6.85
C TYR A 170 1.90 2.93 7.12
N SER A 171 0.69 3.11 7.64
CA SER A 171 -0.14 1.98 8.03
C SER A 171 -1.63 2.29 7.92
N VAL A 172 -2.39 1.23 7.65
CA VAL A 172 -3.85 1.24 7.54
C VAL A 172 -4.43 0.03 8.25
N ALA A 173 -5.56 0.24 8.92
CA ALA A 173 -6.42 -0.82 9.46
C ALA A 173 -7.87 -0.48 9.17
N VAL A 174 -8.70 -1.52 9.02
CA VAL A 174 -10.15 -1.37 8.76
C VAL A 174 -10.92 -2.11 9.83
N ASP A 175 -11.87 -1.43 10.47
CA ASP A 175 -12.74 -2.04 11.49
C ASP A 175 -13.89 -2.85 10.86
N LYS A 176 -14.66 -3.55 11.71
CA LYS A 176 -15.81 -4.37 11.28
C LYS A 176 -16.95 -3.53 10.65
N SER A 177 -16.97 -2.23 10.91
CA SER A 177 -17.95 -1.28 10.37
C SER A 177 -17.51 -0.68 9.02
N GLY A 178 -16.28 -0.97 8.58
CA GLY A 178 -15.69 -0.44 7.36
C GLY A 178 -15.03 0.93 7.56
N ASN A 179 -14.84 1.40 8.79
CA ASN A 179 -14.04 2.60 9.03
C ASN A 179 -12.57 2.29 8.77
N ILE A 180 -11.90 3.21 8.10
CA ILE A 180 -10.50 3.11 7.68
C ILE A 180 -9.66 4.02 8.57
N PHE A 181 -8.72 3.45 9.30
CA PHE A 181 -7.80 4.18 10.17
C PHE A 181 -6.43 4.20 9.53
N VAL A 182 -5.89 5.41 9.36
CA VAL A 182 -4.61 5.64 8.69
C VAL A 182 -3.69 6.39 9.63
N THR A 183 -2.45 5.93 9.73
CA THR A 183 -1.41 6.61 10.49
C THR A 183 -0.15 6.82 9.66
N GLY A 184 0.62 7.82 10.04
CA GLY A 184 1.81 8.18 9.28
C GLY A 184 2.54 9.37 9.88
N SER A 185 3.15 10.17 9.03
CA SER A 185 3.80 11.43 9.41
C SER A 185 3.34 12.59 8.53
N THR A 186 3.40 13.78 9.08
CA THR A 186 3.08 15.02 8.38
C THR A 186 3.89 16.20 8.89
N VAL A 187 4.03 17.23 8.06
CA VAL A 187 4.78 18.45 8.36
C VAL A 187 3.93 19.68 8.04
N GLY A 188 3.77 20.55 9.04
CA GLY A 188 3.02 21.79 8.90
C GLY A 188 1.50 21.62 8.90
N ALA A 189 0.79 22.56 8.33
CA ALA A 189 -0.66 22.47 8.18
C ALA A 189 -1.03 21.36 7.19
N THR A 190 -1.91 20.48 7.62
CA THR A 190 -2.27 19.27 6.88
C THR A 190 -3.77 19.14 6.77
N ASP A 191 -4.26 18.98 5.55
CA ASP A 191 -5.66 18.75 5.20
C ASP A 191 -5.90 17.26 4.96
N PHE A 192 -6.80 16.67 5.74
CA PHE A 192 -7.24 15.28 5.64
C PHE A 192 -8.53 15.11 4.82
N GLY A 193 -9.04 16.20 4.26
CA GLY A 193 -10.34 16.28 3.60
C GLY A 193 -11.49 16.51 4.57
N ASN A 194 -12.67 16.89 4.02
CA ASN A 194 -13.89 17.13 4.80
C ASN A 194 -13.67 18.13 5.96
N GLU A 195 -12.93 19.22 5.69
CA GLU A 195 -12.63 20.29 6.66
C GLU A 195 -11.86 19.80 7.92
N LYS A 196 -11.25 18.62 7.85
CA LYS A 196 -10.42 18.09 8.94
C LYS A 196 -8.96 18.46 8.71
N THR A 197 -8.49 19.40 9.50
CA THR A 197 -7.11 19.90 9.43
C THR A 197 -6.42 19.75 10.77
N VAL A 198 -5.12 19.51 10.73
CA VAL A 198 -4.22 19.58 11.89
C VAL A 198 -2.99 20.40 11.51
N THR A 199 -2.29 20.93 12.49
CA THR A 199 -1.03 21.65 12.26
C THR A 199 0.06 21.08 13.16
N ILE A 200 1.17 20.68 12.54
CA ILE A 200 2.42 20.35 13.23
C ILE A 200 3.30 21.58 13.18
N GLU A 201 3.62 22.13 14.34
CA GLU A 201 4.48 23.29 14.45
C GLU A 201 5.96 22.92 14.17
N GLY A 202 6.65 23.79 13.47
CA GLY A 202 8.05 23.58 13.09
C GLY A 202 8.23 22.81 11.77
N SER A 203 9.46 22.36 11.53
CA SER A 203 9.85 21.66 10.29
C SER A 203 10.07 20.16 10.45
N SER A 204 9.95 19.65 11.68
CA SER A 204 10.10 18.21 11.94
C SER A 204 8.81 17.47 11.70
N PRO A 205 8.84 16.25 11.13
CA PRO A 205 7.65 15.43 11.00
C PRO A 205 7.02 15.10 12.35
N GLY A 206 5.70 15.27 12.43
CA GLY A 206 4.87 14.79 13.52
C GLY A 206 4.01 13.62 13.09
N THR A 207 3.66 12.74 14.03
CA THR A 207 2.76 11.62 13.78
C THR A 207 1.32 12.09 13.65
N PHE A 208 0.52 11.38 12.85
CA PHE A 208 -0.93 11.56 12.82
C PHE A 208 -1.68 10.23 12.92
N LEU A 209 -2.95 10.31 13.31
CA LEU A 209 -3.93 9.25 13.18
C LEU A 209 -5.23 9.88 12.65
N ALA A 210 -5.77 9.33 11.57
CA ALA A 210 -7.00 9.78 10.94
C ALA A 210 -7.98 8.63 10.74
N CYS A 211 -9.27 8.91 10.86
CA CYS A 211 -10.35 7.97 10.60
C CYS A 211 -11.19 8.45 9.42
N TYR A 212 -11.39 7.57 8.47
CA TYR A 212 -12.27 7.76 7.32
C TYR A 212 -13.41 6.75 7.36
N ASN A 213 -14.57 7.12 6.86
CA ASN A 213 -15.62 6.15 6.59
C ASN A 213 -15.33 5.35 5.28
N ASN A 214 -16.18 4.39 4.95
CA ASN A 214 -16.06 3.56 3.75
C ASN A 214 -16.16 4.32 2.41
N SER A 215 -16.58 5.59 2.43
CA SER A 215 -16.61 6.49 1.28
C SER A 215 -15.41 7.45 1.24
N LEU A 216 -14.39 7.21 2.05
CA LEU A 216 -13.19 8.04 2.23
C LEU A 216 -13.49 9.50 2.65
N VAL A 217 -14.58 9.70 3.39
CA VAL A 217 -14.85 10.98 4.05
C VAL A 217 -14.18 10.98 5.42
N CYS A 218 -13.24 11.89 5.63
CA CYS A 218 -12.54 12.02 6.92
C CYS A 218 -13.53 12.40 8.04
N GLN A 219 -13.57 11.59 9.09
CA GLN A 219 -14.43 11.78 10.25
C GLN A 219 -13.71 12.61 11.33
N TRP A 220 -12.47 12.31 11.56
CA TRP A 220 -11.59 13.02 12.45
C TRP A 220 -10.12 12.75 12.12
N ALA A 221 -9.26 13.67 12.50
CA ALA A 221 -7.82 13.52 12.49
C ALA A 221 -7.22 14.13 13.75
N ILE A 222 -6.19 13.51 14.28
CA ILE A 222 -5.36 14.00 15.37
C ILE A 222 -3.90 13.91 14.99
N ALA A 223 -3.08 14.79 15.54
CA ALA A 223 -1.65 14.76 15.31
C ALA A 223 -0.90 15.04 16.61
N GLY A 224 0.29 14.47 16.72
CA GLY A 224 1.24 14.70 17.79
C GLY A 224 2.55 15.24 17.24
N SER A 225 3.06 16.29 17.90
CA SER A 225 4.37 16.87 17.58
C SER A 225 5.39 16.52 18.66
N SER A 226 6.65 16.53 18.28
CA SER A 226 7.81 16.35 19.16
C SER A 226 8.88 17.35 18.74
N PRO A 227 9.77 17.79 19.65
CA PRO A 227 10.93 18.59 19.26
C PRO A 227 11.85 17.90 18.24
N VAL A 228 11.75 16.57 18.16
CA VAL A 228 12.39 15.73 17.14
C VAL A 228 11.32 15.07 16.28
N GLN A 229 11.72 14.31 15.28
CA GLN A 229 10.81 13.59 14.40
C GLN A 229 9.97 12.57 15.17
N SER A 230 8.69 12.44 14.79
CA SER A 230 7.81 11.36 15.26
C SER A 230 7.03 10.77 14.08
N TYR A 231 6.80 9.45 14.13
CA TYR A 231 6.18 8.69 13.05
C TYR A 231 5.16 7.70 13.60
N GLY A 232 4.00 7.62 12.97
CA GLY A 232 3.00 6.59 13.25
C GLY A 232 3.25 5.36 12.37
N TRP A 233 4.03 4.40 12.84
CA TRP A 233 4.46 3.25 12.03
C TRP A 233 3.40 2.17 11.83
N ALA A 234 2.49 2.02 12.78
CA ALA A 234 1.47 0.99 12.71
C ALA A 234 0.18 1.38 13.41
N VAL A 235 -0.94 0.97 12.83
CA VAL A 235 -2.28 0.97 13.44
C VAL A 235 -2.88 -0.43 13.25
N ASN A 236 -3.53 -0.93 14.29
CA ASN A 236 -4.22 -2.21 14.27
C ASN A 236 -5.45 -2.15 15.17
N PHE A 237 -6.38 -3.09 14.96
CA PHE A 237 -7.52 -3.32 15.83
C PHE A 237 -7.32 -4.57 16.67
N ASP A 238 -7.82 -4.52 17.91
CA ASP A 238 -8.04 -5.72 18.68
C ASP A 238 -9.11 -6.59 18.00
N LYS A 239 -8.94 -7.90 18.05
CA LYS A 239 -9.84 -8.86 17.37
C LYS A 239 -11.04 -9.26 18.25
N GLU A 240 -11.27 -8.57 19.40
CA GLU A 240 -12.43 -8.84 20.25
C GLU A 240 -13.78 -8.46 19.60
#